data_240c2c26c3374311ca80dae335fbf777
#
_entry.id   240c2c26c3374311ca80dae335fbf777
#
_cell.length_a   1.000
_cell.length_b   1.000
_cell.length_c   1.000
_cell.angle_alpha   90.00
_cell.angle_beta   90.00
_cell.angle_gamma   90.00
#
_symmetry.space_group_name_H-M   'P 1'
#
loop_
_entity.id
_entity.type
_entity.pdbx_description
1 polymer ?
#
loop_
_entity_poly.entity_id
_entity_poly.type
_entity_poly.pdbx_seq_one_letter_code
_entity_poly.pdbx_strand_id
1 'polypeptide(L)' 'MWRCTVCGYEYDEAKEGIPFEQLPDDWKCPVCNAPKEAFEKIR' A
#
# COMPACT_ATOMS: atom_id res chain seq x y z
N MET A 1 -6.86 3.56 -4.73
CA MET A 1 -5.50 4.00 -4.46
C MET A 1 -5.25 4.06 -2.97
N TRP A 2 -4.06 3.69 -2.55
CA TRP A 2 -3.72 3.61 -1.14
C TRP A 2 -2.46 4.41 -0.85
N ARG A 3 -2.35 4.93 0.35
CA ARG A 3 -1.19 5.73 0.71
C ARG A 3 -0.64 5.28 2.06
N CYS A 4 0.69 5.16 2.11
CA CYS A 4 1.38 4.86 3.36
C CYS A 4 1.36 6.09 4.25
N THR A 5 0.84 5.94 5.47
CA THR A 5 0.76 7.07 6.40
C THR A 5 2.09 7.36 7.09
N VAL A 6 3.09 6.51 6.87
CA VAL A 6 4.41 6.67 7.48
C VAL A 6 5.34 7.47 6.58
N CYS A 7 5.47 7.08 5.31
CA CYS A 7 6.42 7.75 4.40
C CYS A 7 5.74 8.49 3.24
N GLY A 8 4.43 8.30 3.06
CA GLY A 8 3.70 8.96 1.98
C GLY A 8 3.74 8.22 0.66
N TYR A 9 4.22 6.97 0.64
CA TYR A 9 4.23 6.18 -0.57
C TYR A 9 2.80 5.92 -1.05
N GLU A 10 2.59 6.07 -2.36
CA GLU A 10 1.27 5.86 -2.95
C GLU A 10 1.25 4.56 -3.75
N TYR A 11 0.35 3.66 -3.38
CA TYR A 11 0.14 2.41 -4.10
C TYR A 11 -1.03 2.57 -5.06
N ASP A 12 -0.75 2.50 -6.34
CA ASP A 12 -1.77 2.65 -7.38
C ASP A 12 -2.16 1.26 -7.90
N GLU A 13 -3.34 0.79 -7.49
CA GLU A 13 -3.83 -0.52 -7.89
C GLU A 13 -4.00 -0.65 -9.39
N ALA A 14 -4.41 0.42 -10.05
CA ALA A 14 -4.59 0.41 -11.50
C ALA A 14 -3.26 0.26 -12.22
N LYS A 15 -2.22 0.90 -11.71
CA LYS A 15 -0.89 0.84 -12.30
C LYS A 15 -0.22 -0.50 -12.02
N GLU A 16 -0.35 -1.00 -10.81
CA GLU A 16 0.28 -2.27 -10.41
C GLU A 16 -0.48 -3.48 -10.93
N GLY A 17 -1.76 -3.33 -11.18
CA GLY A 17 -2.59 -4.42 -11.69
C GLY A 17 -3.05 -5.40 -10.61
N ILE A 18 -2.71 -5.16 -9.36
CA ILE A 18 -3.10 -6.02 -8.25
C ILE A 18 -3.81 -5.18 -7.20
N PRO A 19 -5.06 -5.52 -6.83
CA PRO A 19 -5.76 -4.80 -5.78
C PRO A 19 -5.00 -4.90 -4.45
N PHE A 20 -5.01 -3.83 -3.69
CA PHE A 20 -4.30 -3.78 -2.41
C PHE A 20 -4.77 -4.92 -1.48
N GLU A 21 -6.06 -5.22 -1.53
CA GLU A 21 -6.65 -6.24 -0.68
C GLU A 21 -6.16 -7.65 -1.00
N GLN A 22 -5.63 -7.86 -2.22
CA GLN A 22 -5.09 -9.15 -2.63
C GLN A 22 -3.61 -9.31 -2.31
N LEU A 23 -2.98 -8.26 -1.80
CA LEU A 23 -1.60 -8.37 -1.37
C LEU A 23 -1.51 -9.28 -0.15
N PRO A 24 -0.41 -10.04 0.00
CA PRO A 24 -0.26 -10.92 1.17
C PRO A 24 -0.20 -10.12 2.46
N ASP A 25 -0.54 -10.78 3.57
CA ASP A 25 -0.57 -10.11 4.87
C ASP A 25 0.82 -9.61 5.30
N ASP A 26 1.86 -10.25 4.79
CA ASP A 26 3.23 -9.86 5.13
C ASP A 26 3.81 -8.83 4.15
N TRP A 27 2.99 -8.34 3.22
CA TRP A 27 3.43 -7.29 2.30
C TRP A 27 3.69 -6.01 3.08
N LYS A 28 4.76 -5.35 2.73
CA LYS A 28 5.16 -4.12 3.39
C LYS A 28 5.47 -3.03 2.38
N CYS A 29 5.44 -1.79 2.86
CA CYS A 29 5.79 -0.65 2.03
C CYS A 29 7.22 -0.82 1.48
N PRO A 30 7.41 -0.71 0.15
CA PRO A 30 8.75 -0.86 -0.43
C PRO A 30 9.68 0.30 -0.11
N VAL A 31 9.16 1.36 0.49
CA VAL A 31 9.97 2.54 0.81
C VAL A 31 10.39 2.55 2.27
N CYS A 32 9.44 2.37 3.18
CA CYS A 32 9.72 2.47 4.62
C CYS A 32 9.48 1.18 5.39
N ASN A 33 9.04 0.11 4.72
CA ASN A 33 8.75 -1.17 5.34
C ASN A 33 7.58 -1.14 6.31
N ALA A 34 6.71 -0.15 6.23
CA ALA A 34 5.53 -0.10 7.07
C ALA A 34 4.57 -1.23 6.71
N PRO A 35 3.85 -1.80 7.69
CA PRO A 35 2.91 -2.87 7.41
C PRO A 35 1.70 -2.37 6.62
N LYS A 36 0.92 -3.31 6.06
CA LYS A 36 -0.27 -2.96 5.29
C LYS A 36 -1.23 -2.08 6.07
N GLU A 37 -1.33 -2.32 7.37
CA GLU A 37 -2.25 -1.57 8.22
C GLU A 37 -1.86 -0.10 8.38
N ALA A 38 -0.64 0.27 7.99
CA ALA A 38 -0.22 1.67 7.98
C ALA A 38 -0.75 2.42 6.75
N PHE A 39 -1.30 1.70 5.78
CA PHE A 39 -1.85 2.30 4.58
C PHE A 39 -3.30 2.71 4.79
N GLU A 40 -3.69 3.81 4.17
CA GLU A 40 -5.09 4.21 4.17
C GLU A 40 -5.59 4.34 2.75
N LYS A 41 -6.86 4.02 2.56
CA LYS A 41 -7.48 4.11 1.25
C LYS A 41 -7.85 5.55 0.96
N ILE A 42 -7.31 6.11 -0.12
CA ILE A 42 -7.61 7.48 -0.52
C ILE A 42 -8.47 7.54 -1.77
N ARG A 43 -8.75 6.39 -2.37
CA ARG A 43 -9.65 6.28 -3.52
C ARG A 43 -10.19 4.89 -3.69
#